data_fd0308eac50ac157e50209b00f285a69
#
_entry.id   fd0308eac50ac157e50209b00f285a69
#
_cell.length_a   1.000
_cell.length_b   1.000
_cell.length_c   1.000
_cell.angle_alpha   90.00
_cell.angle_beta   90.00
_cell.angle_gamma   90.00
#
_symmetry.space_group_name_H-M   'P 1'
#
loop_
_entity.id
_entity.type
_entity.pdbx_description
1 polymer ?
#
loop_
_entity_poly.entity_id
_entity_poly.type
_entity_poly.pdbx_seq_one_letter_code
_entity_poly.pdbx_strand_id
1 'polypeptide(L)'
;EKYGKELRVAKTNPRTGTIDPMDVVKLVDKDTCLLSVIMTSNITGAALDIETIAREARKIKPDLFIICDSVQHTPHGLTDMKAWGLDCVNFAPYKFGGARGLGVGWLSDRVMNLPHRKLIREKQSNWEMGGCAPGMYAMLSAIFNYVCWIGEHFTDSQDRRTLYVEGMNRIMLQERALLYRLLHGSDEVKGLL
;
A
#
# COMPACT_ATOMS: atom_id res chain seq x y z
N GLU A 1 -7.31 20.78 13.62
CA GLU A 1 -7.89 22.01 14.20
C GLU A 1 -9.38 21.87 14.51
N LYS A 2 -10.23 21.41 13.60
CA LYS A 2 -11.70 21.30 13.80
C LYS A 2 -12.11 20.48 15.05
N TYR A 3 -11.28 19.54 15.48
CA TYR A 3 -11.55 18.66 16.61
C TYR A 3 -10.55 18.84 17.76
N GLY A 4 -9.78 19.94 17.78
CA GLY A 4 -8.77 20.19 18.80
C GLY A 4 -7.59 19.19 18.77
N LYS A 5 -7.34 18.53 17.63
CA LYS A 5 -6.24 17.59 17.48
C LYS A 5 -5.03 18.27 16.86
N GLU A 6 -3.86 17.93 17.38
CA GLU A 6 -2.58 18.35 16.81
C GLU A 6 -2.24 17.49 15.58
N LEU A 7 -1.70 18.13 14.53
CA LEU A 7 -1.12 17.46 13.37
C LEU A 7 0.40 17.60 13.40
N ARG A 8 1.10 16.47 13.44
CA ARG A 8 2.56 16.40 13.32
C ARG A 8 2.91 15.82 11.95
N VAL A 9 3.90 16.40 11.28
CA VAL A 9 4.28 16.03 9.93
C VAL A 9 5.76 15.66 9.89
N ALA A 10 6.06 14.42 9.52
CA ALA A 10 7.43 13.99 9.21
C ALA A 10 7.89 14.62 7.90
N LYS A 11 9.08 15.21 7.91
CA LYS A 11 9.63 15.91 6.75
C LYS A 11 10.46 14.98 5.89
N THR A 12 10.26 15.06 4.60
CA THR A 12 11.07 14.36 3.60
C THR A 12 12.49 14.91 3.57
N ASN A 13 13.46 14.04 3.47
CA ASN A 13 14.85 14.43 3.24
C ASN A 13 14.97 15.00 1.80
N PRO A 14 15.36 16.27 1.62
CA PRO A 14 15.35 16.92 0.31
C PRO A 14 16.38 16.35 -0.68
N ARG A 15 17.40 15.63 -0.20
CA ARG A 15 18.43 15.01 -1.05
C ARG A 15 18.02 13.63 -1.57
N THR A 16 17.34 12.83 -0.73
CA THR A 16 17.02 11.43 -1.04
C THR A 16 15.57 11.25 -1.47
N GLY A 17 14.71 12.22 -1.18
CA GLY A 17 13.27 12.15 -1.44
C GLY A 17 12.52 11.14 -0.54
N THR A 18 13.18 10.55 0.45
CA THR A 18 12.60 9.59 1.38
C THR A 18 12.48 10.15 2.81
N ILE A 19 11.90 9.39 3.72
CA ILE A 19 11.78 9.69 5.15
C ILE A 19 12.41 8.53 5.91
N ASP A 20 13.28 8.84 6.88
CA ASP A 20 13.78 7.84 7.80
C ASP A 20 12.62 7.30 8.67
N PRO A 21 12.42 5.99 8.81
CA PRO A 21 11.39 5.41 9.65
C PRO A 21 11.38 5.99 11.07
N MET A 22 12.55 6.23 11.66
CA MET A 22 12.64 6.75 13.02
C MET A 22 12.25 8.23 13.10
N ASP A 23 12.33 9.01 12.04
CA ASP A 23 11.82 10.38 12.02
C ASP A 23 10.28 10.43 12.06
N VAL A 24 9.60 9.40 11.54
CA VAL A 24 8.16 9.21 11.74
C VAL A 24 7.87 8.79 13.18
N VAL A 25 8.59 7.79 13.68
CA VAL A 25 8.37 7.21 15.02
C VAL A 25 8.58 8.23 16.13
N LYS A 26 9.56 9.13 16.01
CA LYS A 26 9.82 10.24 16.97
C LYS A 26 8.62 11.20 17.16
N LEU A 27 7.71 11.26 16.18
CA LEU A 27 6.51 12.09 16.25
C LEU A 27 5.34 11.39 16.96
N VAL A 28 5.46 10.11 17.27
CA VAL A 28 4.45 9.31 17.97
C VAL A 28 4.68 9.40 19.47
N ASP A 29 3.61 9.61 20.22
CA ASP A 29 3.57 9.55 21.68
C ASP A 29 2.34 8.77 22.17
N LYS A 30 2.16 8.69 23.49
CA LYS A 30 1.03 8.00 24.13
C LYS A 30 -0.34 8.60 23.79
N ASP A 31 -0.39 9.86 23.36
CA ASP A 31 -1.62 10.60 23.04
C ASP A 31 -1.92 10.59 21.53
N THR A 32 -1.00 10.04 20.72
CA THR A 32 -1.19 9.89 19.28
C THR A 32 -2.29 8.86 19.00
N CYS A 33 -3.33 9.26 18.28
CA CYS A 33 -4.45 8.37 17.98
C CYS A 33 -4.40 7.77 16.57
N LEU A 34 -3.74 8.44 15.63
CA LEU A 34 -3.70 8.03 14.22
C LEU A 34 -2.34 8.36 13.62
N LEU A 35 -1.76 7.39 12.92
CA LEU A 35 -0.62 7.55 12.02
C LEU A 35 -1.09 7.31 10.59
N SER A 36 -0.89 8.29 9.72
CA SER A 36 -1.15 8.14 8.27
C SER A 36 0.17 8.24 7.53
N VAL A 37 0.48 7.23 6.74
CA VAL A 37 1.73 7.13 5.97
C VAL A 37 1.46 6.75 4.52
N ILE A 38 2.34 7.18 3.62
CA ILE A 38 2.38 6.69 2.24
C ILE A 38 3.45 5.61 2.11
N MET A 39 3.16 4.52 1.41
CA MET A 39 4.11 3.43 1.25
C MET A 39 5.18 3.75 0.22
N THR A 40 4.79 4.35 -0.89
CA THR A 40 5.72 4.80 -1.95
C THR A 40 5.29 6.17 -2.45
N SER A 41 6.24 7.09 -2.51
CA SER A 41 5.98 8.46 -2.99
C SER A 41 5.63 8.46 -4.47
N ASN A 42 4.55 9.14 -4.83
CA ASN A 42 4.16 9.36 -6.23
C ASN A 42 5.02 10.42 -6.94
N ILE A 43 5.87 11.13 -6.22
CA ILE A 43 6.73 12.19 -6.75
C ILE A 43 8.16 11.67 -6.95
N THR A 44 8.73 11.02 -5.93
CA THR A 44 10.13 10.60 -5.91
C THR A 44 10.34 9.12 -6.19
N GLY A 45 9.27 8.30 -6.09
CA GLY A 45 9.37 6.83 -6.14
C GLY A 45 9.98 6.21 -4.87
N ALA A 46 10.37 7.03 -3.88
CA ALA A 46 10.95 6.52 -2.64
C ALA A 46 9.92 5.68 -1.87
N ALA A 47 10.31 4.45 -1.53
CA ALA A 47 9.52 3.55 -0.69
C ALA A 47 9.92 3.72 0.78
N LEU A 48 8.92 3.74 1.67
CA LEU A 48 9.10 3.81 3.10
C LEU A 48 9.05 2.40 3.71
N ASP A 49 9.87 2.16 4.72
CA ASP A 49 9.82 0.93 5.51
C ASP A 49 8.64 0.97 6.49
N ILE A 50 7.47 0.62 5.97
CA ILE A 50 6.20 0.64 6.72
C ILE A 50 6.21 -0.38 7.86
N GLU A 51 6.83 -1.54 7.66
CA GLU A 51 6.93 -2.58 8.68
C GLU A 51 7.67 -2.05 9.92
N THR A 52 8.83 -1.44 9.73
CA THR A 52 9.59 -0.84 10.82
C THR A 52 8.83 0.31 11.47
N ILE A 53 8.23 1.21 10.69
CA ILE A 53 7.42 2.31 11.22
C ILE A 53 6.29 1.78 12.10
N ALA A 54 5.52 0.83 11.62
CA ALA A 54 4.38 0.27 12.36
C ALA A 54 4.82 -0.45 13.62
N ARG A 55 5.86 -1.28 13.54
CA ARG A 55 6.40 -2.03 14.67
C ARG A 55 6.92 -1.11 15.76
N GLU A 56 7.73 -0.12 15.42
CA GLU A 56 8.34 0.78 16.40
C GLU A 56 7.32 1.78 16.98
N ALA A 57 6.41 2.30 16.16
CA ALA A 57 5.33 3.17 16.63
C ALA A 57 4.43 2.47 17.65
N ARG A 58 4.12 1.19 17.45
CA ARG A 58 3.29 0.40 18.38
C ARG A 58 3.99 0.04 19.69
N LYS A 59 5.31 0.10 19.77
CA LYS A 59 6.01 0.01 21.07
C LYS A 59 5.69 1.22 21.96
N ILE A 60 5.46 2.39 21.34
CA ILE A 60 5.11 3.64 22.05
C ILE A 60 3.62 3.70 22.34
N LYS A 61 2.80 3.34 21.34
CA LYS A 61 1.33 3.40 21.40
C LYS A 61 0.73 2.10 20.83
N PRO A 62 0.50 1.07 21.66
CA PRO A 62 0.06 -0.27 21.21
C PRO A 62 -1.27 -0.27 20.46
N ASP A 63 -2.20 0.61 20.83
CA ASP A 63 -3.52 0.76 20.22
C ASP A 63 -3.59 1.83 19.11
N LEU A 64 -2.44 2.34 18.64
CA LEU A 64 -2.36 3.30 17.54
C LEU A 64 -3.08 2.77 16.29
N PHE A 65 -3.91 3.61 15.68
CA PHE A 65 -4.44 3.33 14.35
C PHE A 65 -3.42 3.71 13.28
N ILE A 66 -3.14 2.80 12.35
CA ILE A 66 -2.17 3.02 11.26
C ILE A 66 -2.86 2.85 9.92
N ILE A 67 -2.93 3.94 9.17
CA ILE A 67 -3.46 3.98 7.80
C ILE A 67 -2.31 4.12 6.83
N CYS A 68 -2.27 3.27 5.81
CA CYS A 68 -1.22 3.27 4.79
C CYS A 68 -1.82 3.48 3.40
N ASP A 69 -1.39 4.54 2.73
CA ASP A 69 -1.65 4.73 1.30
C ASP A 69 -0.65 3.91 0.49
N SER A 70 -1.13 2.87 -0.17
CA SER A 70 -0.32 1.99 -1.02
C SER A 70 -0.61 2.14 -2.52
N VAL A 71 -1.29 3.20 -2.92
CA VAL A 71 -1.70 3.44 -4.31
C VAL A 71 -0.54 3.32 -5.29
N GLN A 72 0.63 3.86 -4.95
CA GLN A 72 1.82 3.75 -5.79
C GLN A 72 2.57 2.45 -5.58
N HIS A 73 2.48 1.82 -4.41
CA HIS A 73 3.23 0.61 -4.09
C HIS A 73 2.60 -0.66 -4.65
N THR A 74 1.28 -0.78 -4.55
CA THR A 74 0.54 -2.01 -4.89
C THR A 74 0.84 -2.59 -6.27
N PRO A 75 1.06 -1.79 -7.35
CA PRO A 75 1.43 -2.33 -8.65
C PRO A 75 2.85 -2.91 -8.72
N HIS A 76 3.73 -2.55 -7.79
CA HIS A 76 5.19 -2.77 -7.87
C HIS A 76 5.74 -3.67 -6.77
N GLY A 77 4.97 -3.93 -5.72
CA GLY A 77 5.45 -4.71 -4.58
C GLY A 77 4.35 -5.33 -3.73
N LEU A 78 4.77 -6.24 -2.87
CA LEU A 78 3.88 -6.90 -1.93
C LEU A 78 3.57 -5.99 -0.74
N THR A 79 2.32 -6.08 -0.28
CA THR A 79 1.86 -5.44 0.96
C THR A 79 1.26 -6.51 1.86
N ASP A 80 1.86 -6.75 3.02
CA ASP A 80 1.29 -7.65 4.01
C ASP A 80 0.68 -6.86 5.18
N MET A 81 -0.57 -6.44 4.97
CA MET A 81 -1.33 -5.62 5.90
C MET A 81 -1.45 -6.23 7.29
N LYS A 82 -1.63 -7.56 7.35
CA LYS A 82 -1.80 -8.29 8.61
C LYS A 82 -0.48 -8.47 9.35
N ALA A 83 0.57 -8.89 8.65
CA ALA A 83 1.89 -9.07 9.25
C ALA A 83 2.46 -7.74 9.77
N TRP A 84 2.23 -6.65 9.06
CA TRP A 84 2.69 -5.31 9.49
C TRP A 84 1.73 -4.63 10.48
N GLY A 85 0.62 -5.26 10.82
CA GLY A 85 -0.34 -4.76 11.79
C GLY A 85 -0.99 -3.43 11.39
N LEU A 86 -1.27 -3.24 10.11
CA LEU A 86 -1.95 -2.05 9.61
C LEU A 86 -3.45 -2.12 9.88
N ASP A 87 -4.09 -0.96 9.98
CA ASP A 87 -5.52 -0.85 10.23
C ASP A 87 -6.32 -0.49 8.99
N CYS A 88 -5.69 0.21 8.06
CA CYS A 88 -6.27 0.52 6.77
C CYS A 88 -5.17 0.57 5.70
N VAL A 89 -5.46 -0.02 4.55
CA VAL A 89 -4.63 0.12 3.35
C VAL A 89 -5.55 0.39 2.17
N ASN A 90 -5.16 1.35 1.34
CA ASN A 90 -5.90 1.66 0.13
C ASN A 90 -5.03 1.57 -1.13
N PHE A 91 -5.66 1.25 -2.24
CA PHE A 91 -5.03 1.34 -3.55
C PHE A 91 -6.04 1.71 -4.65
N ALA A 92 -5.53 2.08 -5.81
CA ALA A 92 -6.33 2.46 -6.96
C ALA A 92 -6.03 1.51 -8.14
N PRO A 93 -7.00 0.67 -8.55
CA PRO A 93 -6.80 -0.33 -9.60
C PRO A 93 -6.31 0.23 -10.94
N TYR A 94 -6.62 1.49 -11.26
CA TYR A 94 -6.17 2.11 -12.51
C TYR A 94 -4.63 2.24 -12.61
N LYS A 95 -3.92 2.21 -11.49
CA LYS A 95 -2.44 2.17 -11.47
C LYS A 95 -1.90 0.76 -11.60
N PHE A 96 -2.75 -0.24 -11.44
CA PHE A 96 -2.42 -1.66 -11.49
C PHE A 96 -3.04 -2.35 -12.72
N GLY A 97 -3.04 -1.67 -13.86
CA GLY A 97 -3.57 -2.21 -15.12
C GLY A 97 -5.09 -2.14 -15.28
N GLY A 98 -5.80 -1.53 -14.35
CA GLY A 98 -7.25 -1.37 -14.41
C GLY A 98 -7.73 -0.03 -14.96
N ALA A 99 -9.04 0.14 -15.00
CA ALA A 99 -9.70 1.40 -15.38
C ALA A 99 -9.88 2.34 -14.18
N ARG A 100 -10.07 3.62 -14.43
CA ARG A 100 -10.46 4.62 -13.44
C ARG A 100 -11.89 4.39 -12.96
N GLY A 101 -12.22 4.88 -11.77
CA GLY A 101 -13.57 4.86 -11.20
C GLY A 101 -13.76 3.92 -10.01
N LEU A 102 -12.73 3.18 -9.63
CA LEU A 102 -12.72 2.34 -8.43
C LEU A 102 -11.53 2.69 -7.54
N GLY A 103 -11.78 2.83 -6.25
CA GLY A 103 -10.80 2.77 -5.17
C GLY A 103 -11.08 1.54 -4.32
N VAL A 104 -10.04 0.88 -3.84
CA VAL A 104 -10.14 -0.29 -2.96
C VAL A 104 -9.51 0.05 -1.62
N GLY A 105 -10.21 -0.27 -0.54
CA GLY A 105 -9.73 -0.15 0.83
C GLY A 105 -9.84 -1.48 1.55
N TRP A 106 -8.79 -1.88 2.23
CA TRP A 106 -8.83 -2.93 3.24
C TRP A 106 -8.88 -2.29 4.62
N LEU A 107 -9.75 -2.79 5.49
CA LEU A 107 -9.93 -2.32 6.86
C LEU A 107 -9.74 -3.49 7.84
N SER A 108 -9.02 -3.25 8.93
CA SER A 108 -8.92 -4.20 10.04
C SER A 108 -10.25 -4.32 10.79
N ASP A 109 -10.43 -5.42 11.52
CA ASP A 109 -11.65 -5.63 12.32
C ASP A 109 -11.87 -4.49 13.33
N ARG A 110 -10.80 -3.92 13.89
CA ARG A 110 -10.91 -2.77 14.81
C ARG A 110 -11.48 -1.54 14.12
N VAL A 111 -11.12 -1.28 12.86
CA VAL A 111 -11.66 -0.15 12.09
C VAL A 111 -13.08 -0.45 11.64
N MET A 112 -13.34 -1.67 11.16
CA MET A 112 -14.68 -2.08 10.72
C MET A 112 -15.76 -1.86 11.79
N ASN A 113 -15.39 -1.97 13.07
CA ASN A 113 -16.32 -1.81 14.20
C ASN A 113 -16.42 -0.35 14.71
N LEU A 114 -15.68 0.59 14.16
CA LEU A 114 -15.78 2.00 14.55
C LEU A 114 -17.12 2.62 14.09
N PRO A 115 -17.71 3.53 14.89
CA PRO A 115 -18.84 4.31 14.42
C PRO A 115 -18.47 5.13 13.18
N HIS A 116 -19.25 5.03 12.11
CA HIS A 116 -19.04 5.78 10.89
C HIS A 116 -20.38 6.14 10.23
N ARG A 117 -20.33 7.01 9.22
CA ARG A 117 -21.51 7.33 8.41
C ARG A 117 -21.82 6.15 7.49
N LYS A 118 -23.09 5.78 7.44
CA LYS A 118 -23.61 4.69 6.61
C LYS A 118 -25.00 5.01 6.09
N LEU A 119 -25.45 4.29 5.09
CA LEU A 119 -26.81 4.40 4.60
C LEU A 119 -27.79 3.85 5.66
N ILE A 120 -29.02 4.36 5.64
CA ILE A 120 -30.08 3.91 6.56
C ILE A 120 -30.30 2.41 6.35
N ARG A 121 -30.39 1.66 7.47
CA ARG A 121 -30.57 0.20 7.51
C ARG A 121 -29.36 -0.65 7.09
N GLU A 122 -28.24 -0.05 6.74
CA GLU A 122 -27.02 -0.82 6.46
C GLU A 122 -26.38 -1.39 7.75
N LYS A 123 -25.68 -2.52 7.58
CA LYS A 123 -24.93 -3.16 8.67
C LYS A 123 -23.77 -2.26 9.11
N GLN A 124 -23.36 -2.41 10.38
CA GLN A 124 -22.21 -1.64 10.92
C GLN A 124 -20.91 -1.90 10.14
N SER A 125 -20.75 -3.10 9.61
CA SER A 125 -19.58 -3.47 8.80
C SER A 125 -19.60 -2.95 7.35
N ASN A 126 -20.68 -2.31 6.91
CA ASN A 126 -20.75 -1.74 5.57
C ASN A 126 -20.20 -0.31 5.57
N TRP A 127 -19.01 -0.14 4.98
CA TRP A 127 -18.33 1.15 4.80
C TRP A 127 -18.59 1.76 3.42
N GLU A 128 -19.27 1.05 2.54
CA GLU A 128 -19.61 1.57 1.21
C GLU A 128 -20.86 2.44 1.28
N MET A 129 -20.77 3.63 0.72
CA MET A 129 -21.87 4.59 0.63
C MET A 129 -22.65 4.46 -0.68
N GLY A 130 -22.58 3.31 -1.32
CA GLY A 130 -23.20 2.96 -2.60
C GLY A 130 -22.52 1.73 -3.18
N GLY A 131 -22.91 1.35 -4.39
CA GLY A 131 -22.33 0.21 -5.11
C GLY A 131 -21.52 0.65 -6.33
N CYS A 132 -20.43 -0.07 -6.62
CA CYS A 132 -19.72 0.07 -7.89
C CYS A 132 -20.42 -0.71 -9.00
N ALA A 133 -20.24 -0.27 -10.26
CA ALA A 133 -20.70 -1.04 -11.42
C ALA A 133 -20.06 -2.44 -11.42
N PRO A 134 -20.80 -3.50 -11.77
CA PRO A 134 -20.29 -4.89 -11.76
C PRO A 134 -19.00 -5.08 -12.57
N GLY A 135 -18.86 -4.33 -13.68
CA GLY A 135 -17.64 -4.35 -14.50
C GLY A 135 -16.38 -3.93 -13.75
N MET A 136 -16.49 -3.10 -12.70
CA MET A 136 -15.33 -2.69 -11.88
C MET A 136 -14.83 -3.85 -11.01
N TYR A 137 -15.73 -4.69 -10.49
CA TYR A 137 -15.33 -5.90 -9.76
C TYR A 137 -14.74 -6.96 -10.69
N ALA A 138 -15.29 -7.12 -11.90
CA ALA A 138 -14.74 -8.01 -12.92
C ALA A 138 -13.31 -7.58 -13.31
N MET A 139 -13.10 -6.28 -13.53
CA MET A 139 -11.77 -5.71 -13.79
C MET A 139 -10.80 -6.00 -12.66
N LEU A 140 -11.20 -5.79 -11.40
CA LEU A 140 -10.34 -6.07 -10.24
C LEU A 140 -9.95 -7.56 -10.19
N SER A 141 -10.92 -8.45 -10.44
CA SER A 141 -10.66 -9.89 -10.52
C SER A 141 -9.67 -10.23 -11.65
N ALA A 142 -9.79 -9.58 -12.80
CA ALA A 142 -8.90 -9.77 -13.94
C ALA A 142 -7.45 -9.36 -13.62
N ILE A 143 -7.25 -8.25 -12.89
CA ILE A 143 -5.91 -7.81 -12.44
C ILE A 143 -5.25 -8.90 -11.58
N PHE A 144 -5.96 -9.40 -10.56
CA PHE A 144 -5.42 -10.44 -9.71
C PHE A 144 -5.16 -11.76 -10.46
N ASN A 145 -6.06 -12.13 -11.38
CA ASN A 145 -5.85 -13.32 -12.22
C ASN A 145 -4.62 -13.16 -13.11
N TYR A 146 -4.38 -11.99 -13.67
CA TYR A 146 -3.19 -11.71 -14.48
C TYR A 146 -1.90 -11.86 -13.69
N VAL A 147 -1.86 -11.34 -12.46
CA VAL A 147 -0.68 -11.51 -11.58
C VAL A 147 -0.47 -12.98 -11.22
N CYS A 148 -1.55 -13.71 -10.89
CA CYS A 148 -1.46 -15.15 -10.64
C CYS A 148 -0.96 -15.92 -11.88
N TRP A 149 -1.45 -15.56 -13.06
CA TRP A 149 -0.98 -16.15 -14.32
C TRP A 149 0.52 -15.94 -14.55
N ILE A 150 1.06 -14.75 -14.24
CA ILE A 150 2.52 -14.55 -14.25
C ILE A 150 3.18 -15.54 -13.30
N GLY A 151 2.66 -15.69 -12.08
CA GLY A 151 3.23 -16.61 -11.07
C GLY A 151 3.23 -18.06 -11.50
N GLU A 152 2.21 -18.52 -12.22
CA GLU A 152 2.09 -19.91 -12.75
C GLU A 152 3.29 -20.34 -13.62
N HIS A 153 3.99 -19.38 -14.23
CA HIS A 153 5.18 -19.69 -15.04
C HIS A 153 6.44 -19.94 -14.21
N PHE A 154 6.38 -19.76 -12.88
CA PHE A 154 7.55 -19.79 -12.01
C PHE A 154 7.37 -20.65 -10.76
N THR A 155 6.22 -21.30 -10.58
CA THR A 155 5.95 -22.22 -9.48
C THR A 155 4.90 -23.25 -9.89
N ASP A 156 5.01 -24.47 -9.35
CA ASP A 156 4.03 -25.55 -9.55
C ASP A 156 2.84 -25.46 -8.56
N SER A 157 2.83 -24.45 -7.69
CA SER A 157 1.76 -24.27 -6.71
C SER A 157 0.42 -23.97 -7.39
N GLN A 158 -0.66 -24.50 -6.81
CA GLN A 158 -2.04 -24.18 -7.19
C GLN A 158 -2.71 -23.21 -6.21
N ASP A 159 -1.99 -22.82 -5.14
CA ASP A 159 -2.50 -21.86 -4.17
C ASP A 159 -2.45 -20.44 -4.72
N ARG A 160 -3.60 -19.79 -4.80
CA ARG A 160 -3.72 -18.42 -5.35
C ARG A 160 -2.84 -17.39 -4.65
N ARG A 161 -2.65 -17.53 -3.33
CA ARG A 161 -1.79 -16.60 -2.59
C ARG A 161 -0.34 -16.76 -3.03
N THR A 162 0.13 -17.99 -3.15
CA THR A 162 1.47 -18.32 -3.62
C THR A 162 1.70 -17.82 -5.04
N LEU A 163 0.75 -18.09 -5.95
CA LEU A 163 0.80 -17.59 -7.33
C LEU A 163 0.88 -16.08 -7.41
N TYR A 164 0.05 -15.39 -6.64
CA TYR A 164 0.07 -13.92 -6.59
C TYR A 164 1.39 -13.37 -6.06
N VAL A 165 1.92 -13.94 -4.98
CA VAL A 165 3.21 -13.54 -4.39
C VAL A 165 4.34 -13.72 -5.41
N GLU A 166 4.39 -14.87 -6.08
CA GLU A 166 5.41 -15.15 -7.10
C GLU A 166 5.27 -14.18 -8.29
N GLY A 167 4.04 -13.95 -8.78
CA GLY A 167 3.79 -13.01 -9.86
C GLY A 167 4.26 -11.58 -9.52
N MET A 168 3.97 -11.10 -8.32
CA MET A 168 4.43 -9.78 -7.85
C MET A 168 5.95 -9.72 -7.71
N ASN A 169 6.59 -10.79 -7.24
CA ASN A 169 8.05 -10.89 -7.19
C ASN A 169 8.66 -10.77 -8.59
N ARG A 170 8.06 -11.40 -9.60
CA ARG A 170 8.53 -11.30 -11.00
C ARG A 170 8.37 -9.91 -11.57
N ILE A 171 7.26 -9.24 -11.31
CA ILE A 171 7.05 -7.83 -11.70
C ILE A 171 8.16 -6.96 -11.09
N MET A 172 8.37 -7.05 -9.79
CA MET A 172 9.39 -6.27 -9.08
C MET A 172 10.81 -6.54 -9.61
N LEU A 173 11.17 -7.80 -9.87
CA LEU A 173 12.48 -8.16 -10.42
C LEU A 173 12.66 -7.62 -11.83
N GLN A 174 11.63 -7.68 -12.67
CA GLN A 174 11.66 -7.13 -14.03
C GLN A 174 11.86 -5.61 -14.01
N GLU A 175 11.14 -4.91 -13.17
CA GLU A 175 11.29 -3.44 -13.04
C GLU A 175 12.69 -3.04 -12.58
N ARG A 176 13.25 -3.77 -11.61
CA ARG A 176 14.64 -3.55 -11.16
C ARG A 176 15.65 -3.82 -12.27
N ALA A 177 15.47 -4.88 -13.05
CA ALA A 177 16.34 -5.20 -14.17
C ALA A 177 16.30 -4.11 -15.26
N LEU A 178 15.10 -3.61 -15.58
CA LEU A 178 14.93 -2.51 -16.52
C LEU A 178 15.56 -1.21 -16.02
N LEU A 179 15.37 -0.88 -14.75
CA LEU A 179 16.01 0.29 -14.14
C LEU A 179 17.53 0.16 -14.13
N TYR A 180 18.07 -1.00 -13.75
CA TYR A 180 19.51 -1.26 -13.79
C TYR A 180 20.07 -1.06 -15.20
N ARG A 181 19.39 -1.62 -16.20
CA ARG A 181 19.80 -1.48 -17.61
C ARG A 181 19.74 -0.02 -18.09
N LEU A 182 18.73 0.74 -17.68
CA LEU A 182 18.64 2.16 -17.99
C LEU A 182 19.81 2.96 -17.40
N LEU A 183 20.17 2.67 -16.15
CA LEU A 183 21.23 3.39 -15.44
C LEU A 183 22.63 2.99 -15.93
N HIS A 184 22.89 1.71 -16.09
CA HIS A 184 24.23 1.19 -16.38
C HIS A 184 24.46 0.80 -17.85
N GLY A 185 23.39 0.72 -18.64
CA GLY A 185 23.47 0.34 -20.05
C GLY A 185 23.55 -1.18 -20.26
N SER A 186 24.00 -1.54 -21.46
CA SER A 186 24.30 -2.91 -21.91
C SER A 186 25.56 -2.87 -22.76
N ASP A 187 26.02 -4.02 -23.28
CA ASP A 187 27.20 -4.10 -24.18
C ASP A 187 27.03 -3.24 -25.42
N GLU A 188 25.82 -2.97 -25.86
CA GLU A 188 25.51 -2.22 -27.08
C GLU A 188 25.10 -0.76 -26.84
N VAL A 189 24.59 -0.44 -25.64
CA VAL A 189 23.99 0.87 -25.33
C VAL A 189 24.50 1.39 -24.01
N LYS A 190 25.09 2.58 -24.00
CA LYS A 190 25.54 3.25 -22.77
C LYS A 190 24.36 3.63 -21.88
N GLY A 191 24.49 3.41 -20.57
CA GLY A 191 23.54 3.85 -19.57
C GLY A 191 23.61 5.34 -19.23
N LEU A 192 22.77 5.78 -18.28
CA LEU A 192 22.73 7.17 -17.81
C LEU A 192 23.83 7.51 -16.79
N LEU A 193 24.44 6.49 -16.16
CA LEU A 193 25.52 6.65 -15.17
C LEU A 193 26.89 6.26 -15.73
#